data_130508720e48d4020d58ad46f383e3a4
#
_entry.id   130508720e48d4020d58ad46f383e3a4
#
_cell.length_a   1.000
_cell.length_b   1.000
_cell.length_c   1.000
_cell.angle_alpha   90.00
_cell.angle_beta   90.00
_cell.angle_gamma   90.00
#
_symmetry.space_group_name_H-M   'P 1'
#
loop_
_entity.id
_entity.type
_entity.pdbx_description
1 polymer ?
#
loop_
_entity_poly.entity_id
_entity_poly.type
_entity_poly.pdbx_seq_one_letter_code
_entity_poly.pdbx_strand_id
1 'polypeptide(L)'
;EQTGVASNYCNYMNTQTKNPFEIEHIITDHYEWFTAEYSDQDDFRRWRNSIGALLLLHKSINASLNDAKYDYKLKKYCSNEGNIYTESLGELAYQNNPKFKKFIADNSLGFKAYASFGKNEITERIAVLVDLVKLVWNDDLFH
;
A
#
# COMPACT_ATOMS: atom_id res chain seq x y z
N GLU A 1 11.78 -7.65 -7.36
CA GLU A 1 13.16 -8.19 -7.45
C GLU A 1 14.14 -7.41 -6.57
N GLN A 2 14.06 -6.09 -6.49
CA GLN A 2 14.95 -5.23 -5.67
C GLN A 2 14.90 -5.58 -4.17
N THR A 3 13.78 -6.09 -3.69
CA THR A 3 13.62 -6.57 -2.30
C THR A 3 14.03 -8.03 -2.12
N GLY A 4 14.43 -8.71 -3.20
CA GLY A 4 14.80 -10.13 -3.22
C GLY A 4 13.62 -11.09 -3.33
N VAL A 5 12.40 -10.56 -3.56
CA VAL A 5 11.20 -11.33 -3.86
C VAL A 5 10.92 -11.23 -5.35
N ALA A 6 10.90 -12.35 -6.07
CA ALA A 6 10.51 -12.38 -7.47
C ALA A 6 8.99 -12.11 -7.57
N SER A 7 8.60 -11.18 -8.42
CA SER A 7 7.20 -10.92 -8.73
C SER A 7 6.93 -11.13 -10.21
N ASN A 8 5.72 -11.60 -10.52
CA ASN A 8 5.26 -11.76 -11.89
C ASN A 8 3.97 -10.97 -12.05
N TYR A 9 4.00 -9.93 -12.90
CA TYR A 9 2.85 -9.08 -13.20
C TYR A 9 1.60 -9.89 -13.55
N CYS A 10 1.76 -10.96 -14.35
CA CYS A 10 0.63 -11.83 -14.73
C CYS A 10 -0.10 -12.44 -13.54
N ASN A 11 0.58 -12.69 -12.42
CA ASN A 11 -0.04 -13.23 -11.22
C ASN A 11 -1.01 -12.23 -10.58
N TYR A 12 -0.70 -10.93 -10.62
CA TYR A 12 -1.58 -9.88 -10.10
C TYR A 12 -2.81 -9.65 -10.98
N MET A 13 -2.68 -9.87 -12.29
CA MET A 13 -3.76 -9.67 -13.25
C MET A 13 -4.64 -10.90 -13.46
N ASN A 14 -4.24 -12.06 -12.95
CA ASN A 14 -4.98 -13.31 -13.17
C ASN A 14 -6.18 -13.42 -12.22
N THR A 15 -7.37 -13.02 -12.70
CA THR A 15 -8.63 -13.10 -11.96
C THR A 15 -9.25 -14.50 -11.96
N GLN A 16 -8.70 -15.45 -12.72
CA GLN A 16 -9.22 -16.83 -12.84
C GLN A 16 -8.67 -17.79 -11.78
N THR A 17 -7.80 -17.30 -10.91
CA THR A 17 -7.27 -18.09 -9.80
C THR A 17 -8.33 -18.25 -8.71
N LYS A 18 -8.16 -19.28 -7.86
CA LYS A 18 -9.04 -19.50 -6.70
C LYS A 18 -9.00 -18.33 -5.70
N ASN A 19 -7.89 -17.62 -5.63
CA ASN A 19 -7.66 -16.51 -4.69
C ASN A 19 -6.97 -15.34 -5.40
N PRO A 20 -7.67 -14.63 -6.31
CA PRO A 20 -7.10 -13.53 -7.08
C PRO A 20 -6.74 -12.35 -6.18
N PHE A 21 -5.92 -11.44 -6.72
CA PHE A 21 -5.72 -10.13 -6.10
C PHE A 21 -6.93 -9.23 -6.34
N GLU A 22 -7.29 -8.47 -5.32
CA GLU A 22 -8.33 -7.45 -5.34
C GLU A 22 -7.78 -6.13 -4.79
N ILE A 23 -8.40 -5.01 -5.18
CA ILE A 23 -8.10 -3.70 -4.63
C ILE A 23 -8.67 -3.62 -3.22
N GLU A 24 -7.82 -3.34 -2.26
CA GLU A 24 -8.17 -3.00 -0.88
C GLU A 24 -8.04 -1.50 -0.65
N HIS A 25 -9.03 -0.91 0.01
CA HIS A 25 -8.99 0.46 0.49
C HIS A 25 -8.50 0.48 1.95
N ILE A 26 -7.36 1.14 2.19
CA ILE A 26 -6.81 1.25 3.55
C ILE A 26 -7.79 1.94 4.48
N ILE A 27 -8.46 3.01 4.00
CA ILE A 27 -9.52 3.70 4.72
C ILE A 27 -10.85 2.98 4.45
N THR A 28 -11.53 2.56 5.52
CA THR A 28 -12.85 1.92 5.46
C THR A 28 -13.93 2.91 4.98
N ASP A 29 -15.05 2.39 4.42
CA ASP A 29 -16.10 3.22 3.79
C ASP A 29 -17.12 3.73 4.83
N HIS A 30 -16.61 4.47 5.83
CA HIS A 30 -17.37 5.05 6.92
C HIS A 30 -17.02 6.54 7.08
N TYR A 31 -17.53 7.38 6.18
CA TYR A 31 -17.28 8.83 6.21
C TYR A 31 -17.55 9.45 7.58
N GLU A 32 -18.57 8.97 8.28
CA GLU A 32 -18.95 9.44 9.62
C GLU A 32 -17.82 9.35 10.66
N TRP A 33 -16.82 8.50 10.46
CA TRP A 33 -15.65 8.37 11.33
C TRP A 33 -14.55 9.40 11.03
N PHE A 34 -14.66 10.11 9.90
CA PHE A 34 -13.61 10.95 9.34
C PHE A 34 -14.07 12.40 9.09
N THR A 35 -15.22 12.82 9.62
CA THR A 35 -15.82 14.16 9.39
C THR A 35 -14.94 15.31 9.85
N ALA A 36 -14.01 15.07 10.79
CA ALA A 36 -13.05 16.08 11.23
C ALA A 36 -11.90 16.31 10.23
N GLU A 37 -11.66 15.37 9.32
CA GLU A 37 -10.52 15.38 8.39
C GLU A 37 -10.95 15.72 6.95
N TYR A 38 -12.16 15.31 6.54
CA TYR A 38 -12.66 15.49 5.19
C TYR A 38 -13.81 16.49 5.20
N SER A 39 -13.81 17.45 4.24
CA SER A 39 -14.79 18.52 4.17
C SER A 39 -16.22 18.04 3.94
N ASP A 40 -16.36 16.98 3.16
CA ASP A 40 -17.62 16.34 2.80
C ASP A 40 -17.38 14.90 2.31
N GLN A 41 -18.46 14.22 1.97
CA GLN A 41 -18.43 12.83 1.53
C GLN A 41 -17.72 12.67 0.17
N ASP A 42 -17.78 13.67 -0.70
CA ASP A 42 -17.11 13.60 -2.01
C ASP A 42 -15.60 13.81 -1.88
N ASP A 43 -15.18 14.70 -0.98
CA ASP A 43 -13.78 14.85 -0.60
C ASP A 43 -13.24 13.54 0.01
N PHE A 44 -13.97 12.93 0.93
CA PHE A 44 -13.63 11.62 1.50
C PHE A 44 -13.46 10.54 0.43
N ARG A 45 -14.43 10.39 -0.48
CA ARG A 45 -14.37 9.40 -1.58
C ARG A 45 -13.18 9.63 -2.50
N ARG A 46 -12.88 10.89 -2.83
CA ARG A 46 -11.73 11.23 -3.69
C ARG A 46 -10.42 10.80 -3.06
N TRP A 47 -10.21 11.08 -1.78
CA TRP A 47 -9.01 10.68 -1.06
C TRP A 47 -8.93 9.17 -0.87
N ARG A 48 -10.01 8.55 -0.45
CA ARG A 48 -10.11 7.10 -0.25
C ARG A 48 -9.81 6.32 -1.53
N ASN A 49 -10.17 6.84 -2.69
CA ASN A 49 -9.93 6.21 -3.99
C ASN A 49 -8.61 6.63 -4.65
N SER A 50 -7.79 7.45 -4.00
CA SER A 50 -6.48 7.82 -4.52
C SER A 50 -5.49 6.66 -4.39
N ILE A 51 -4.50 6.62 -5.30
CA ILE A 51 -3.51 5.52 -5.35
C ILE A 51 -2.75 5.31 -4.04
N GLY A 52 -2.53 6.38 -3.25
CA GLY A 52 -1.88 6.30 -1.94
C GLY A 52 -2.72 5.58 -0.88
N ALA A 53 -4.04 5.48 -1.07
CA ALA A 53 -4.97 4.81 -0.16
C ALA A 53 -5.30 3.36 -0.58
N LEU A 54 -4.68 2.84 -1.65
CA LEU A 54 -5.00 1.54 -2.22
C LEU A 54 -3.86 0.53 -2.03
N LEU A 55 -4.24 -0.72 -1.90
CA LEU A 55 -3.36 -1.89 -1.87
C LEU A 55 -3.90 -2.97 -2.81
N LEU A 56 -3.04 -3.94 -3.14
CA LEU A 56 -3.43 -5.20 -3.75
C LEU A 56 -3.31 -6.31 -2.71
N LEU A 57 -4.42 -6.94 -2.39
CA LEU A 57 -4.48 -8.07 -1.46
C LEU A 57 -5.14 -9.27 -2.12
N HIS A 58 -4.76 -10.46 -1.69
CA HIS A 58 -5.53 -11.65 -2.03
C HIS A 58 -6.97 -11.54 -1.53
N LYS A 59 -7.92 -11.97 -2.34
CA LYS A 59 -9.37 -11.94 -2.06
C LYS A 59 -9.73 -12.45 -0.67
N SER A 60 -9.11 -13.56 -0.24
CA SER A 60 -9.37 -14.14 1.08
C SER A 60 -8.98 -13.22 2.24
N ILE A 61 -7.88 -12.47 2.11
CA ILE A 61 -7.44 -11.49 3.11
C ILE A 61 -8.36 -10.28 3.03
N ASN A 62 -8.59 -9.75 1.84
CA ASN A 62 -9.45 -8.59 1.60
C ASN A 62 -10.85 -8.81 2.21
N ALA A 63 -11.47 -9.95 1.93
CA ALA A 63 -12.78 -10.31 2.49
C ALA A 63 -12.78 -10.40 4.03
N SER A 64 -11.65 -10.70 4.67
CA SER A 64 -11.54 -10.76 6.14
C SER A 64 -11.43 -9.39 6.81
N LEU A 65 -11.13 -8.34 6.05
CA LEU A 65 -10.94 -6.99 6.58
C LEU A 65 -12.25 -6.23 6.73
N ASN A 66 -13.16 -6.42 5.79
CA ASN A 66 -14.49 -5.82 5.79
C ASN A 66 -14.47 -4.32 6.21
N ASP A 67 -15.31 -3.92 7.15
CA ASP A 67 -15.40 -2.56 7.69
C ASP A 67 -14.42 -2.32 8.89
N ALA A 68 -13.34 -3.08 8.95
CA ALA A 68 -12.40 -2.97 10.06
C ALA A 68 -11.68 -1.62 10.07
N LYS A 69 -11.37 -1.13 11.28
CA LYS A 69 -10.53 0.06 11.47
C LYS A 69 -9.08 -0.22 11.09
N TYR A 70 -8.33 0.84 10.85
CA TYR A 70 -6.94 0.77 10.37
C TYR A 70 -6.02 -0.07 11.27
N ASP A 71 -6.13 0.04 12.58
CA ASP A 71 -5.31 -0.71 13.54
C ASP A 71 -5.46 -2.23 13.42
N TYR A 72 -6.68 -2.71 13.14
CA TYR A 72 -6.93 -4.11 12.84
C TYR A 72 -6.40 -4.49 11.46
N LYS A 73 -6.68 -3.67 10.44
CA LYS A 73 -6.19 -3.88 9.07
C LYS A 73 -4.66 -3.95 9.03
N LEU A 74 -3.98 -3.04 9.73
CA LEU A 74 -2.52 -3.00 9.81
C LEU A 74 -1.92 -4.32 10.29
N LYS A 75 -2.51 -4.95 11.31
CA LYS A 75 -2.07 -6.27 11.79
C LYS A 75 -2.15 -7.34 10.70
N LYS A 76 -3.21 -7.28 9.88
CA LYS A 76 -3.39 -8.21 8.75
C LYS A 76 -2.43 -7.91 7.61
N TYR A 77 -2.16 -6.64 7.33
CA TYR A 77 -1.20 -6.22 6.32
C TYR A 77 0.22 -6.70 6.65
N CYS A 78 0.61 -6.60 7.92
CA CYS A 78 1.92 -7.06 8.40
C CYS A 78 2.06 -8.59 8.43
N SER A 79 0.96 -9.35 8.35
CA SER A 79 0.97 -10.81 8.27
C SER A 79 0.81 -11.36 6.85
N ASN A 80 0.77 -10.48 5.84
CA ASN A 80 0.58 -10.84 4.44
C ASN A 80 1.93 -11.18 3.79
N GLU A 81 2.35 -12.41 3.96
CA GLU A 81 3.64 -12.90 3.48
C GLU A 81 3.88 -12.60 1.99
N GLY A 82 5.01 -11.99 1.70
CA GLY A 82 5.51 -11.78 0.34
C GLY A 82 5.05 -10.51 -0.37
N ASN A 83 4.25 -9.65 0.26
CA ASN A 83 3.90 -8.35 -0.30
C ASN A 83 4.53 -7.20 0.52
N ILE A 84 5.78 -6.90 0.21
CA ILE A 84 6.53 -5.87 0.93
C ILE A 84 5.88 -4.48 0.86
N TYR A 85 5.16 -4.15 -0.21
CA TYR A 85 4.47 -2.87 -0.32
C TYR A 85 3.31 -2.76 0.69
N THR A 86 2.60 -3.85 0.96
CA THR A 86 1.57 -3.94 1.98
C THR A 86 2.17 -3.96 3.38
N GLU A 87 3.19 -4.80 3.59
CA GLU A 87 3.89 -4.92 4.86
C GLU A 87 4.60 -3.64 5.28
N SER A 88 5.00 -2.78 4.31
CA SER A 88 5.68 -1.50 4.55
C SER A 88 4.82 -0.46 5.30
N LEU A 89 3.53 -0.72 5.48
CA LEU A 89 2.69 0.08 6.38
C LEU A 89 3.02 -0.13 7.85
N GLY A 90 3.67 -1.23 8.22
CA GLY A 90 4.05 -1.58 9.58
C GLY A 90 5.55 -1.63 9.83
N GLU A 91 5.94 -1.48 11.09
CA GLU A 91 7.34 -1.43 11.54
C GLU A 91 8.13 -2.70 11.23
N LEU A 92 7.50 -3.88 11.23
CA LEU A 92 8.17 -5.16 11.05
C LEU A 92 8.87 -5.28 9.68
N ALA A 93 8.34 -4.64 8.64
CA ALA A 93 8.96 -4.63 7.31
C ALA A 93 10.36 -4.01 7.34
N TYR A 94 10.57 -3.02 8.20
CA TYR A 94 11.85 -2.32 8.35
C TYR A 94 12.80 -3.04 9.30
N GLN A 95 12.27 -3.77 10.27
CA GLN A 95 13.08 -4.54 11.23
C GLN A 95 13.62 -5.83 10.62
N ASN A 96 12.78 -6.54 9.89
CA ASN A 96 13.02 -7.91 9.45
C ASN A 96 13.53 -8.04 8.02
N ASN A 97 13.54 -6.94 7.21
CA ASN A 97 13.97 -7.01 5.82
C ASN A 97 15.15 -6.07 5.53
N PRO A 98 16.40 -6.51 5.73
CA PRO A 98 17.57 -5.70 5.47
C PRO A 98 17.75 -5.32 4.00
N LYS A 99 17.28 -6.15 3.05
CA LYS A 99 17.29 -5.82 1.61
C LYS A 99 16.36 -4.68 1.29
N PHE A 100 15.17 -4.65 1.88
CA PHE A 100 14.22 -3.57 1.73
C PHE A 100 14.77 -2.26 2.31
N LYS A 101 15.36 -2.30 3.51
CA LYS A 101 16.03 -1.12 4.10
C LYS A 101 17.14 -0.58 3.21
N LYS A 102 17.98 -1.47 2.68
CA LYS A 102 19.06 -1.08 1.77
C LYS A 102 18.48 -0.45 0.49
N PHE A 103 17.45 -1.04 -0.11
CA PHE A 103 16.79 -0.50 -1.29
C PHE A 103 16.23 0.90 -1.06
N ILE A 104 15.57 1.14 0.09
CA ILE A 104 15.07 2.47 0.47
C ILE A 104 16.21 3.47 0.57
N ALA A 105 17.29 3.10 1.27
CA ALA A 105 18.43 3.99 1.48
C ALA A 105 19.18 4.31 0.19
N ASP A 106 19.45 3.30 -0.64
CA ASP A 106 20.18 3.45 -1.91
C ASP A 106 19.43 4.36 -2.90
N ASN A 107 18.08 4.41 -2.82
CA ASN A 107 17.24 5.17 -3.75
C ASN A 107 16.57 6.40 -3.07
N SER A 108 16.92 6.70 -1.83
CA SER A 108 16.36 7.84 -1.07
C SER A 108 14.82 7.86 -1.05
N LEU A 109 14.18 6.70 -0.96
CA LEU A 109 12.73 6.56 -0.96
C LEU A 109 12.13 6.85 0.42
N GLY A 110 11.01 7.59 0.43
CA GLY A 110 10.32 8.02 1.64
C GLY A 110 9.44 6.96 2.33
N PHE A 111 9.73 5.67 2.18
CA PHE A 111 8.98 4.62 2.88
C PHE A 111 9.12 4.72 4.39
N LYS A 112 8.01 4.62 5.10
CA LYS A 112 7.95 4.52 6.57
C LYS A 112 6.71 3.77 7.01
N ALA A 113 6.70 3.31 8.26
CA ALA A 113 5.51 2.76 8.90
C ALA A 113 4.52 3.87 9.31
N TYR A 114 3.23 3.53 9.36
CA TYR A 114 2.15 4.45 9.72
C TYR A 114 1.35 3.86 10.90
N ALA A 115 1.34 4.56 12.02
CA ALA A 115 0.55 4.17 13.20
C ALA A 115 -0.94 4.54 13.05
N SER A 116 -1.25 5.57 12.26
CA SER A 116 -2.59 5.99 11.86
C SER A 116 -2.60 6.23 10.35
N PHE A 117 -3.78 6.36 9.74
CA PHE A 117 -3.89 6.52 8.31
C PHE A 117 -5.00 7.50 7.93
N GLY A 118 -4.63 8.59 7.25
CA GLY A 118 -5.50 9.66 6.80
C GLY A 118 -4.89 10.43 5.61
N LYS A 119 -5.31 11.67 5.38
CA LYS A 119 -4.87 12.50 4.24
C LYS A 119 -3.35 12.68 4.17
N ASN A 120 -2.70 12.86 5.31
CA ASN A 120 -1.26 13.09 5.34
C ASN A 120 -0.52 11.83 4.87
N GLU A 121 -0.88 10.67 5.39
CA GLU A 121 -0.28 9.39 5.05
C GLU A 121 -0.55 9.00 3.60
N ILE A 122 -1.75 9.31 3.10
CA ILE A 122 -2.07 9.15 1.67
C ILE A 122 -1.15 10.01 0.81
N THR A 123 -0.96 11.28 1.18
CA THR A 123 -0.10 12.22 0.43
C THR A 123 1.34 11.74 0.40
N GLU A 124 1.88 11.30 1.54
CA GLU A 124 3.22 10.76 1.64
C GLU A 124 3.39 9.49 0.79
N ARG A 125 2.41 8.59 0.81
CA ARG A 125 2.44 7.37 -0.02
C ARG A 125 2.36 7.69 -1.52
N ILE A 126 1.59 8.70 -1.92
CA ILE A 126 1.58 9.18 -3.32
C ILE A 126 2.99 9.64 -3.72
N ALA A 127 3.67 10.40 -2.88
CA ALA A 127 5.04 10.85 -3.15
C ALA A 127 6.01 9.66 -3.33
N VAL A 128 5.95 8.66 -2.45
CA VAL A 128 6.74 7.42 -2.59
C VAL A 128 6.45 6.69 -3.90
N LEU A 129 5.17 6.59 -4.30
CA LEU A 129 4.78 5.95 -5.55
C LEU A 129 5.30 6.71 -6.78
N VAL A 130 5.25 8.05 -6.73
CA VAL A 130 5.82 8.91 -7.79
C VAL A 130 7.33 8.66 -7.92
N ASP A 131 8.06 8.57 -6.80
CA ASP A 131 9.50 8.31 -6.82
C ASP A 131 9.82 6.89 -7.30
N LEU A 132 9.00 5.89 -6.95
CA LEU A 132 9.10 4.53 -7.51
C LEU A 132 8.85 4.51 -9.02
N VAL A 133 7.85 5.26 -9.51
CA VAL A 133 7.57 5.37 -10.94
C VAL A 133 8.77 5.97 -11.66
N LYS A 134 9.35 7.06 -11.17
CA LYS A 134 10.56 7.66 -11.74
C LYS A 134 11.75 6.69 -11.76
N LEU A 135 11.90 5.89 -10.70
CA LEU A 135 12.97 4.89 -10.60
C LEU A 135 12.81 3.77 -11.61
N VAL A 136 11.58 3.34 -11.92
CA VAL A 136 11.29 2.24 -12.87
C VAL A 136 11.24 2.72 -14.31
N TRP A 137 10.71 3.91 -14.55
CA TRP A 137 10.55 4.51 -15.88
C TRP A 137 11.37 5.80 -16.03
N ASN A 138 12.64 5.73 -15.64
CA ASN A 138 13.53 6.84 -15.89
C ASN A 138 13.84 6.92 -17.40
N ASP A 139 14.07 8.14 -17.92
CA ASP A 139 14.27 8.39 -19.36
C ASP A 139 15.49 7.65 -19.93
N ASP A 140 16.45 7.22 -19.11
CA ASP A 140 17.63 6.47 -19.54
C ASP A 140 17.32 5.04 -20.02
N LEU A 141 16.12 4.53 -19.77
CA LEU A 141 15.66 3.22 -20.25
C LEU A 141 15.10 3.27 -21.69
N PHE A 142 14.92 4.46 -22.25
CA PHE A 142 14.33 4.67 -23.58
C PHE A 142 15.32 5.22 -24.62
N HIS A 143 16.63 5.22 -24.29
CA HIS A 143 17.71 5.65 -25.16
C HIS A 143 18.70 4.52 -25.51
#